data_80dced9e9f52a9f2fc69d40137a79e64
#
_entry.id   80dced9e9f52a9f2fc69d40137a79e64
#
_cell.length_a   1.000
_cell.length_b   1.000
_cell.length_c   1.000
_cell.angle_alpha   90.00
_cell.angle_beta   90.00
_cell.angle_gamma   90.00
#
_symmetry.space_group_name_H-M   'P 1'
#
loop_
_entity.id
_entity.type
_entity.pdbx_description
1 polymer ?
#
loop_
_entity_poly.entity_id
_entity_poly.type
_entity_poly.pdbx_seq_one_letter_code
_entity_poly.pdbx_strand_id
1 'polypeptide(L)'
;MKNMLVTVATLLVMFAATARAADDTDALIALDKQWGESAVKGDTTGAAKFLADKVVSVTESGARGKQGELAAMKPAPAGTSYEPTDYKVTFINPDTAIMTHGTKGSDSHYSLHVWSRKGGTWQVIATSTTPAKSGK
;
A
#
# COMPACT_ATOMS: atom_id res chain seq x y z
N MET A 1 -19.35 -34.93 25.92
CA MET A 1 -19.05 -33.52 26.27
C MET A 1 -17.65 -32.99 25.84
N LYS A 2 -16.65 -33.85 25.68
CA LYS A 2 -15.29 -33.40 25.24
C LYS A 2 -15.22 -32.88 23.80
N ASN A 3 -16.06 -33.33 22.89
CA ASN A 3 -16.00 -32.95 21.46
C ASN A 3 -16.68 -31.63 21.13
N MET A 4 -17.55 -31.10 21.99
CA MET A 4 -18.28 -29.84 21.74
C MET A 4 -17.43 -28.60 22.07
N LEU A 5 -16.48 -28.72 23.01
CA LEU A 5 -15.59 -27.61 23.36
C LEU A 5 -14.54 -27.32 22.29
N VAL A 6 -14.04 -28.34 21.58
CA VAL A 6 -13.03 -28.19 20.54
C VAL A 6 -13.64 -27.46 19.30
N THR A 7 -14.90 -27.76 18.95
CA THR A 7 -15.55 -27.15 17.78
C THR A 7 -15.83 -25.65 17.97
N VAL A 8 -16.20 -25.24 19.18
CA VAL A 8 -16.44 -23.82 19.50
C VAL A 8 -15.15 -22.98 19.47
N ALA A 9 -14.04 -23.54 19.98
CA ALA A 9 -12.75 -22.85 19.97
C ALA A 9 -12.22 -22.63 18.54
N THR A 10 -12.39 -23.60 17.65
CA THR A 10 -11.96 -23.51 16.24
C THR A 10 -12.77 -22.45 15.48
N LEU A 11 -14.07 -22.34 15.72
CA LEU A 11 -14.92 -21.32 15.09
C LEU A 11 -14.56 -19.90 15.56
N LEU A 12 -14.27 -19.70 16.86
CA LEU A 12 -13.89 -18.40 17.39
C LEU A 12 -12.55 -17.89 16.81
N VAL A 13 -11.58 -18.77 16.60
CA VAL A 13 -10.27 -18.41 16.01
C VAL A 13 -10.44 -18.00 14.55
N MET A 14 -11.30 -18.65 13.77
CA MET A 14 -11.57 -18.25 12.37
C MET A 14 -12.25 -16.88 12.29
N PHE A 15 -13.20 -16.57 13.16
CA PHE A 15 -13.86 -15.25 13.17
C PHE A 15 -12.90 -14.12 13.56
N ALA A 16 -12.02 -14.34 14.53
CA ALA A 16 -11.03 -13.33 14.92
C ALA A 16 -9.99 -13.05 13.82
N ALA A 17 -9.58 -14.07 13.07
CA ALA A 17 -8.64 -13.92 11.96
C ALA A 17 -9.24 -13.16 10.77
N THR A 18 -10.51 -13.38 10.44
CA THR A 18 -11.18 -12.67 9.34
C THR A 18 -11.48 -11.21 9.68
N ALA A 19 -11.88 -10.92 10.91
CA ALA A 19 -12.08 -9.54 11.38
C ALA A 19 -10.77 -8.74 11.33
N ARG A 20 -9.67 -9.30 11.81
CA ARG A 20 -8.36 -8.65 11.77
C ARG A 20 -7.87 -8.38 10.34
N ALA A 21 -8.10 -9.29 9.41
CA ALA A 21 -7.71 -9.09 8.01
C ALA A 21 -8.51 -7.96 7.33
N ALA A 22 -9.79 -7.81 7.66
CA ALA A 22 -10.61 -6.70 7.19
C ALA A 22 -10.11 -5.35 7.74
N ASP A 23 -9.85 -5.27 9.04
CA ASP A 23 -9.30 -4.07 9.70
C ASP A 23 -7.92 -3.69 9.12
N ASP A 24 -7.05 -4.69 8.88
CA ASP A 24 -5.74 -4.46 8.27
C ASP A 24 -5.86 -4.02 6.79
N THR A 25 -6.86 -4.47 6.04
CA THR A 25 -7.12 -4.02 4.67
C THR A 25 -7.47 -2.53 4.64
N ASP A 26 -8.40 -2.10 5.46
CA ASP A 26 -8.83 -0.70 5.53
C ASP A 26 -7.69 0.20 6.02
N ALA A 27 -6.91 -0.28 6.99
CA ALA A 27 -5.73 0.42 7.48
C ALA A 27 -4.67 0.61 6.37
N LEU A 28 -4.38 -0.43 5.57
CA LEU A 28 -3.43 -0.33 4.46
C LEU A 28 -3.91 0.63 3.38
N ILE A 29 -5.19 0.61 3.02
CA ILE A 29 -5.77 1.57 2.06
C ILE A 29 -5.66 3.00 2.58
N ALA A 30 -5.90 3.22 3.87
CA ALA A 30 -5.75 4.54 4.49
C ALA A 30 -4.29 5.03 4.48
N LEU A 31 -3.32 4.15 4.75
CA LEU A 31 -1.89 4.46 4.69
C LEU A 31 -1.45 4.80 3.25
N ASP A 32 -1.92 4.05 2.26
CA ASP A 32 -1.63 4.31 0.86
C ASP A 32 -2.16 5.68 0.40
N LYS A 33 -3.38 6.03 0.78
CA LYS A 33 -3.95 7.35 0.51
C LYS A 33 -3.11 8.48 1.11
N GLN A 34 -2.69 8.34 2.36
CA GLN A 34 -1.82 9.33 3.01
C GLN A 34 -0.46 9.45 2.32
N TRP A 35 0.11 8.33 1.88
CA TRP A 35 1.36 8.34 1.11
C TRP A 35 1.18 9.05 -0.23
N GLY A 36 0.14 8.71 -0.99
CA GLY A 36 -0.18 9.35 -2.26
C GLY A 36 -0.43 10.87 -2.12
N GLU A 37 -1.13 11.29 -1.07
CA GLU A 37 -1.31 12.72 -0.74
C GLU A 37 0.02 13.43 -0.44
N SER A 38 0.93 12.76 0.29
CA SER A 38 2.27 13.30 0.54
C SER A 38 3.05 13.42 -0.76
N ALA A 39 2.93 12.44 -1.67
CA ALA A 39 3.58 12.47 -2.97
C ALA A 39 3.07 13.63 -3.84
N VAL A 40 1.76 13.84 -3.92
CA VAL A 40 1.16 14.96 -4.67
C VAL A 40 1.63 16.31 -4.13
N LYS A 41 1.80 16.45 -2.83
CA LYS A 41 2.31 17.67 -2.20
C LYS A 41 3.83 17.87 -2.33
N GLY A 42 4.57 16.85 -2.76
CA GLY A 42 6.03 16.83 -2.71
C GLY A 42 6.59 16.81 -1.28
N ASP A 43 5.78 16.33 -0.31
CA ASP A 43 6.18 16.20 1.09
C ASP A 43 7.03 14.93 1.28
N THR A 44 8.33 15.08 1.05
CA THR A 44 9.30 13.98 1.18
C THR A 44 9.43 13.48 2.62
N THR A 45 9.26 14.35 3.61
CA THR A 45 9.30 13.98 5.04
C THR A 45 8.09 13.13 5.41
N GLY A 46 6.90 13.52 4.96
CA GLY A 46 5.67 12.75 5.13
C GLY A 46 5.75 11.40 4.43
N ALA A 47 6.18 11.38 3.17
CA ALA A 47 6.31 10.17 2.37
C ALA A 47 7.34 9.18 2.92
N ALA A 48 8.44 9.64 3.48
CA ALA A 48 9.52 8.81 4.02
C ALA A 48 9.06 7.83 5.12
N LYS A 49 7.97 8.14 5.83
CA LYS A 49 7.41 7.31 6.90
C LYS A 49 6.82 6.00 6.37
N PHE A 50 6.31 6.02 5.14
CA PHE A 50 5.68 4.86 4.50
C PHE A 50 6.70 3.93 3.84
N LEU A 51 7.92 4.40 3.57
CA LEU A 51 8.95 3.64 2.87
C LEU A 51 9.91 2.97 3.86
N ALA A 52 10.07 1.66 3.74
CA ALA A 52 11.12 0.95 4.47
C ALA A 52 12.52 1.41 4.01
N ASP A 53 13.53 1.30 4.88
CA ASP A 53 14.89 1.75 4.55
C ASP A 53 15.50 1.03 3.35
N LYS A 54 15.12 -0.24 3.14
CA LYS A 54 15.56 -1.07 2.01
C LYS A 54 14.49 -1.24 0.94
N VAL A 55 13.57 -0.28 0.80
CA VAL A 55 12.55 -0.32 -0.25
C VAL A 55 13.19 -0.35 -1.63
N VAL A 56 12.57 -1.11 -2.54
CA VAL A 56 12.91 -1.11 -3.96
C VAL A 56 11.72 -0.54 -4.73
N SER A 57 11.96 0.55 -5.45
CA SER A 57 10.98 1.16 -6.36
C SER A 57 11.40 0.93 -7.80
N VAL A 58 10.47 0.46 -8.63
CA VAL A 58 10.69 0.25 -10.07
C VAL A 58 9.70 1.11 -10.85
N THR A 59 10.24 1.92 -11.75
CA THR A 59 9.47 2.77 -12.66
C THR A 59 10.02 2.61 -14.08
N GLU A 60 9.44 3.28 -15.05
CA GLU A 60 9.99 3.33 -16.42
C GLU A 60 11.44 3.83 -16.48
N SER A 61 11.87 4.64 -15.50
CA SER A 61 13.24 5.16 -15.41
C SER A 61 14.22 4.19 -14.77
N GLY A 62 13.77 3.02 -14.33
CA GLY A 62 14.59 1.99 -13.68
C GLY A 62 14.29 1.79 -12.20
N ALA A 63 15.19 1.09 -11.51
CA ALA A 63 15.05 0.76 -10.10
C ALA A 63 15.84 1.75 -9.22
N ARG A 64 15.25 2.08 -8.05
CA ARG A 64 15.87 2.96 -7.06
C ARG A 64 15.45 2.58 -5.64
N GLY A 65 16.24 2.96 -4.66
CA GLY A 65 15.93 2.81 -3.24
C GLY A 65 15.26 4.05 -2.67
N LYS A 66 15.07 4.07 -1.33
CA LYS A 66 14.36 5.13 -0.59
C LYS A 66 14.84 6.55 -0.94
N GLN A 67 16.14 6.79 -0.91
CA GLN A 67 16.70 8.13 -1.20
C GLN A 67 16.38 8.57 -2.63
N GLY A 68 16.51 7.66 -3.60
CA GLY A 68 16.20 7.94 -5.00
C GLY A 68 14.70 8.17 -5.22
N GLU A 69 13.85 7.44 -4.52
CA GLU A 69 12.39 7.62 -4.57
C GLU A 69 11.99 9.00 -4.02
N LEU A 70 12.49 9.38 -2.86
CA LEU A 70 12.22 10.69 -2.27
C LEU A 70 12.78 11.84 -3.09
N ALA A 71 14.00 11.69 -3.65
CA ALA A 71 14.63 12.72 -4.49
C ALA A 71 13.89 12.93 -5.83
N ALA A 72 13.22 11.89 -6.34
CA ALA A 72 12.41 11.97 -7.56
C ALA A 72 11.04 12.62 -7.34
N MET A 73 10.57 12.69 -6.11
CA MET A 73 9.25 13.24 -5.77
C MET A 73 9.23 14.75 -6.02
N LYS A 74 8.27 15.20 -6.82
CA LYS A 74 8.03 16.61 -7.13
C LYS A 74 6.60 16.97 -6.79
N PRO A 75 6.35 18.18 -6.29
CA PRO A 75 4.99 18.65 -6.12
C PRO A 75 4.22 18.58 -7.44
N ALA A 76 3.01 18.05 -7.40
CA ALA A 76 2.11 18.09 -8.54
C ALA A 76 1.62 19.53 -8.80
N PRO A 77 1.09 19.84 -9.98
CA PRO A 77 0.48 21.13 -10.27
C PRO A 77 -0.58 21.50 -9.22
N ALA A 78 -0.74 22.79 -8.95
CA ALA A 78 -1.74 23.28 -7.99
C ALA A 78 -3.14 22.77 -8.37
N GLY A 79 -3.89 22.30 -7.38
CA GLY A 79 -5.23 21.73 -7.56
C GLY A 79 -5.25 20.25 -7.95
N THR A 80 -4.09 19.60 -8.07
CA THR A 80 -4.04 18.14 -8.26
C THR A 80 -4.45 17.45 -6.96
N SER A 81 -5.37 16.48 -7.07
CA SER A 81 -5.75 15.55 -6.00
C SER A 81 -5.19 14.15 -6.28
N TYR A 82 -4.94 13.40 -5.22
CA TYR A 82 -4.67 11.97 -5.34
C TYR A 82 -6.00 11.21 -5.39
N GLU A 83 -6.28 10.59 -6.53
CA GLU A 83 -7.55 9.90 -6.80
C GLU A 83 -7.34 8.41 -7.09
N PRO A 84 -7.05 7.60 -6.06
CA PRO A 84 -6.87 6.16 -6.24
C PRO A 84 -8.19 5.45 -6.50
N THR A 85 -8.12 4.37 -7.27
CA THR A 85 -9.28 3.54 -7.67
C THR A 85 -8.95 2.06 -7.58
N ASP A 86 -9.99 1.24 -7.45
CA ASP A 86 -9.90 -0.22 -7.64
C ASP A 86 -8.86 -0.92 -6.75
N TYR A 87 -8.80 -0.53 -5.49
CA TYR A 87 -7.93 -1.17 -4.51
C TYR A 87 -8.18 -2.67 -4.40
N LYS A 88 -7.09 -3.45 -4.48
CA LYS A 88 -7.07 -4.87 -4.14
C LYS A 88 -5.93 -5.13 -3.18
N VAL A 89 -6.24 -5.73 -2.05
CA VAL A 89 -5.25 -6.11 -1.03
C VAL A 89 -5.29 -7.63 -0.85
N THR A 90 -4.14 -8.27 -1.00
CA THR A 90 -3.96 -9.71 -0.82
C THR A 90 -2.91 -9.96 0.24
N PHE A 91 -3.28 -10.57 1.36
CA PHE A 91 -2.34 -10.96 2.40
C PHE A 91 -1.62 -12.25 2.02
N ILE A 92 -0.29 -12.20 2.02
CA ILE A 92 0.57 -13.37 1.84
C ILE A 92 0.74 -14.11 3.18
N ASN A 93 0.83 -13.33 4.24
CA ASN A 93 0.82 -13.75 5.63
C ASN A 93 0.31 -12.57 6.50
N PRO A 94 0.13 -12.72 7.82
CA PRO A 94 -0.39 -11.64 8.67
C PRO A 94 0.40 -10.33 8.64
N ASP A 95 1.65 -10.37 8.24
CA ASP A 95 2.56 -9.21 8.26
C ASP A 95 3.07 -8.82 6.87
N THR A 96 2.51 -9.38 5.79
CA THR A 96 2.89 -9.07 4.40
C THR A 96 1.66 -9.05 3.51
N ALA A 97 1.45 -7.94 2.81
CA ALA A 97 0.36 -7.78 1.87
C ALA A 97 0.84 -7.22 0.52
N ILE A 98 0.21 -7.67 -0.55
CA ILE A 98 0.34 -7.07 -1.88
C ILE A 98 -0.90 -6.23 -2.11
N MET A 99 -0.69 -4.97 -2.48
CA MET A 99 -1.74 -4.04 -2.84
C MET A 99 -1.58 -3.62 -4.29
N THR A 100 -2.68 -3.59 -5.03
CA THR A 100 -2.73 -2.96 -6.35
C THR A 100 -3.87 -1.96 -6.40
N HIS A 101 -3.68 -0.89 -7.16
CA HIS A 101 -4.73 0.10 -7.44
C HIS A 101 -4.41 0.86 -8.74
N GLY A 102 -5.39 1.53 -9.28
CA GLY A 102 -5.21 2.56 -10.30
C GLY A 102 -5.27 3.96 -9.70
N THR A 103 -4.93 4.97 -10.49
CA THR A 103 -5.21 6.38 -10.21
C THR A 103 -5.91 7.01 -11.40
N LYS A 104 -6.71 8.05 -11.13
CA LYS A 104 -7.34 8.89 -12.15
C LYS A 104 -6.61 10.22 -12.29
N GLY A 105 -7.00 11.00 -13.28
CA GLY A 105 -6.48 12.34 -13.50
C GLY A 105 -5.28 12.40 -14.44
N SER A 106 -4.52 13.47 -14.35
CA SER A 106 -3.40 13.75 -15.26
C SER A 106 -2.21 12.80 -15.12
N ASP A 107 -2.09 12.14 -13.97
CA ASP A 107 -1.07 11.13 -13.69
C ASP A 107 -1.71 9.75 -13.53
N SER A 108 -2.52 9.36 -14.51
CA SER A 108 -3.19 8.06 -14.50
C SER A 108 -2.18 6.93 -14.68
N HIS A 109 -2.15 6.03 -13.69
CA HIS A 109 -1.23 4.90 -13.65
C HIS A 109 -1.81 3.71 -12.88
N TYR A 110 -1.15 2.56 -12.99
CA TYR A 110 -1.36 1.40 -12.12
C TYR A 110 -0.19 1.26 -11.18
N SER A 111 -0.48 0.97 -9.93
CA SER A 111 0.51 0.74 -8.88
C SER A 111 0.43 -0.67 -8.32
N LEU A 112 1.59 -1.19 -7.94
CA LEU A 112 1.74 -2.38 -7.12
C LEU A 112 2.63 -2.02 -5.93
N HIS A 113 2.16 -2.28 -4.72
CA HIS A 113 2.91 -2.08 -3.49
C HIS A 113 2.97 -3.38 -2.69
N VAL A 114 4.14 -3.71 -2.19
CA VAL A 114 4.30 -4.77 -1.18
C VAL A 114 4.50 -4.09 0.16
N TRP A 115 3.55 -4.30 1.05
CA TRP A 115 3.55 -3.81 2.41
C TRP A 115 4.06 -4.88 3.36
N SER A 116 4.89 -4.49 4.31
CA SER A 116 5.37 -5.36 5.38
C SER A 116 5.20 -4.69 6.73
N ARG A 117 4.70 -5.43 7.71
CA ARG A 117 4.56 -4.96 9.09
C ARG A 117 5.73 -5.46 9.94
N LYS A 118 6.40 -4.53 10.60
CA LYS A 118 7.48 -4.82 11.53
C LYS A 118 7.28 -3.99 12.80
N GLY A 119 7.25 -4.65 13.96
CA GLY A 119 7.02 -3.95 15.23
C GLY A 119 5.68 -3.18 15.27
N GLY A 120 4.64 -3.70 14.63
CA GLY A 120 3.32 -3.08 14.54
C GLY A 120 3.17 -1.98 13.47
N THR A 121 4.25 -1.60 12.77
CA THR A 121 4.24 -0.54 11.76
C THR A 121 4.29 -1.13 10.35
N TRP A 122 3.33 -0.76 9.50
CA TRP A 122 3.31 -1.08 8.08
C TRP A 122 4.19 -0.14 7.28
N GLN A 123 5.05 -0.69 6.42
CA GLN A 123 5.86 0.06 5.47
C GLN A 123 5.93 -0.65 4.12
N VAL A 124 6.07 0.12 3.06
CA VAL A 124 6.29 -0.39 1.70
C VAL A 124 7.73 -0.88 1.58
N ILE A 125 7.89 -2.14 1.20
CA ILE A 125 9.21 -2.77 0.94
C ILE A 125 9.53 -2.90 -0.54
N ALA A 126 8.49 -2.89 -1.40
CA ALA A 126 8.64 -2.83 -2.84
C ALA A 126 7.46 -2.08 -3.46
N THR A 127 7.73 -1.33 -4.52
CA THR A 127 6.71 -0.62 -5.27
C THR A 127 7.04 -0.58 -6.75
N SER A 128 6.01 -0.60 -7.58
CA SER A 128 6.13 -0.41 -9.02
C SER A 128 4.97 0.45 -9.52
N THR A 129 5.25 1.34 -10.45
CA THR A 129 4.26 2.19 -11.10
C THR A 129 4.38 2.07 -12.61
N THR A 130 3.26 1.84 -13.27
CA THR A 130 3.15 1.73 -14.72
C THR A 130 2.12 2.72 -15.24
N PRO A 131 2.46 3.65 -16.15
CA PRO A 131 1.48 4.57 -16.73
C PRO A 131 0.29 3.83 -17.34
N ALA A 132 -0.92 4.33 -17.08
CA ALA A 132 -2.09 3.83 -17.78
C ALA A 132 -2.01 4.28 -19.25
N LYS A 133 -2.26 3.38 -20.18
CA LYS A 133 -2.35 3.77 -21.59
C LYS A 133 -3.51 4.74 -21.75
N SER A 134 -3.23 5.94 -22.25
CA SER A 134 -4.30 6.83 -22.73
C SER A 134 -5.08 6.09 -23.79
N GLY A 135 -6.37 5.87 -23.55
CA GLY A 135 -7.25 5.32 -24.57
C GLY A 135 -7.17 6.21 -25.83
N LYS A 136 -6.90 5.57 -26.98
CA LYS A 136 -7.05 6.23 -28.28
C LYS A 136 -8.52 6.40 -28.58
#